data_f88c0d08833b7b5edb2280731a5fc45d
#
_entry.id   f88c0d08833b7b5edb2280731a5fc45d
#
_cell.length_a   1.000
_cell.length_b   1.000
_cell.length_c   1.000
_cell.angle_alpha   90.00
_cell.angle_beta   90.00
_cell.angle_gamma   90.00
#
_symmetry.space_group_name_H-M   'P 1'
#
loop_
_entity.id
_entity.type
_entity.pdbx_description
1 polymer ?
#
loop_
_entity_poly.entity_id
_entity_poly.type
_entity_poly.pdbx_seq_one_letter_code
_entity_poly.pdbx_strand_id
1 'polypeptide(L)'
;VELGIPAQAAKGEDDMTSSLDDTSHAADADATPARASVVFLFDVDNTLLDNDRVIADLRRYLVRELGAERTDQYFELFERNRAELGYADYLGALQSYRVCYPRDPHVLAVSSFLVNYPFANRLFPGSLDALEHAGRFGPTVILSDGDVVFQPRKVERSGLFDAVEKRVLIYIHKEQELEDVERRFPAQHYVLIDDKIRILTAVKQCWGRRLTTVFPRQGHYASAPEVQRYPAADLAIERIGELLDYDLPALMQAAQP
;
A
#
# COMPACT_ATOMS: atom_id res chain seq x y z
N VAL A 1 33.86 34.34 18.52
CA VAL A 1 33.02 35.45 18.91
C VAL A 1 31.87 34.89 19.74
N GLU A 2 32.04 34.90 21.09
CA GLU A 2 31.03 34.55 22.05
C GLU A 2 30.00 35.69 22.13
N LEU A 3 28.73 35.33 22.18
CA LEU A 3 27.65 36.21 22.57
C LEU A 3 26.93 35.61 23.77
N GLY A 4 27.23 36.18 24.92
CA GLY A 4 26.61 35.87 26.20
C GLY A 4 25.17 36.38 26.28
N ILE A 5 24.33 35.62 26.98
CA ILE A 5 22.97 35.99 27.39
C ILE A 5 22.98 36.27 28.87
N PRO A 6 22.47 37.42 29.36
CA PRO A 6 22.33 37.67 30.80
C PRO A 6 21.04 37.10 31.36
N ALA A 7 21.15 36.47 32.51
CA ALA A 7 20.04 36.05 33.36
C ALA A 7 19.42 37.29 34.10
N GLN A 8 18.09 37.33 34.15
CA GLN A 8 17.36 38.13 35.15
C GLN A 8 16.27 37.29 35.79
N ALA A 9 16.38 37.16 37.10
CA ALA A 9 15.40 36.60 37.99
C ALA A 9 14.39 37.69 38.41
N ALA A 10 13.11 37.35 38.48
CA ALA A 10 12.12 38.02 39.32
C ALA A 10 11.06 37.05 39.81
N LYS A 11 10.85 37.02 41.10
CA LYS A 11 9.87 36.31 41.91
C LYS A 11 8.45 36.85 41.66
N GLY A 12 7.45 35.97 41.83
CA GLY A 12 6.05 36.30 42.01
C GLY A 12 5.27 35.01 42.27
N GLU A 13 5.07 34.70 43.57
CA GLU A 13 4.08 33.73 44.04
C GLU A 13 2.70 34.31 43.78
N ASP A 14 1.79 33.50 43.21
CA ASP A 14 0.39 33.49 43.63
C ASP A 14 -0.26 32.14 43.31
N ASP A 15 -0.83 31.64 44.37
CA ASP A 15 -1.53 30.38 44.56
C ASP A 15 -2.93 30.45 43.88
N MET A 16 -3.22 29.56 42.96
CA MET A 16 -4.60 29.14 42.63
C MET A 16 -4.63 27.69 42.25
N THR A 17 -4.90 26.84 43.24
CA THR A 17 -5.36 25.46 43.07
C THR A 17 -6.63 25.43 42.24
N SER A 18 -6.56 24.91 41.04
CA SER A 18 -7.69 24.43 40.28
C SER A 18 -7.41 22.98 39.89
N SER A 19 -8.11 22.08 40.56
CA SER A 19 -8.18 20.66 40.27
C SER A 19 -8.72 20.46 38.86
N LEU A 20 -7.86 20.05 37.95
CA LEU A 20 -8.28 19.42 36.69
C LEU A 20 -8.27 17.92 36.94
N ASP A 21 -9.48 17.36 37.00
CA ASP A 21 -9.74 15.91 36.93
C ASP A 21 -9.04 15.33 35.70
N ASP A 22 -7.94 14.63 35.95
CA ASP A 22 -7.24 13.79 35.00
C ASP A 22 -7.99 12.44 34.93
N THR A 23 -9.16 12.45 34.26
CA THR A 23 -9.89 11.22 33.96
C THR A 23 -9.38 10.61 32.68
N SER A 24 -8.41 9.68 32.85
CA SER A 24 -8.35 8.42 32.14
C SER A 24 -8.73 8.41 30.64
N HIS A 25 -7.73 8.60 29.79
CA HIS A 25 -7.71 7.99 28.45
C HIS A 25 -6.54 7.01 28.31
N ALA A 26 -6.41 6.12 29.30
CA ALA A 26 -5.69 4.86 29.15
C ALA A 26 -6.76 3.76 29.00
N ALA A 27 -7.35 3.69 27.79
CA ALA A 27 -8.33 2.66 27.46
C ALA A 27 -7.80 1.83 26.31
N ASP A 28 -7.64 0.53 26.60
CA ASP A 28 -7.67 -0.61 25.69
C ASP A 28 -6.62 -0.73 24.57
N ALA A 29 -5.35 -0.78 24.95
CA ALA A 29 -4.28 -1.25 24.07
C ALA A 29 -4.08 -2.78 24.09
N ASP A 30 -4.90 -3.56 24.81
CA ASP A 30 -4.68 -4.99 25.04
C ASP A 30 -5.89 -5.89 24.76
N ALA A 31 -6.89 -5.42 24.03
CA ALA A 31 -7.96 -6.28 23.54
C ALA A 31 -7.51 -6.94 22.23
N THR A 32 -7.10 -8.21 22.29
CA THR A 32 -6.88 -9.00 21.07
C THR A 32 -8.16 -8.93 20.23
N PRO A 33 -8.10 -8.49 18.96
CA PRO A 33 -9.30 -8.34 18.13
C PRO A 33 -10.01 -9.69 17.99
N ALA A 34 -11.35 -9.68 18.02
CA ALA A 34 -12.12 -10.89 17.85
C ALA A 34 -11.82 -11.54 16.51
N ARG A 35 -11.60 -12.86 16.50
CA ARG A 35 -11.26 -13.62 15.30
C ARG A 35 -12.43 -13.64 14.31
N ALA A 36 -12.25 -13.04 13.14
CA ALA A 36 -13.25 -13.04 12.07
C ALA A 36 -13.41 -14.43 11.44
N SER A 37 -14.55 -14.70 10.82
CA SER A 37 -14.73 -15.91 9.99
C SER A 37 -13.86 -15.84 8.74
N VAL A 38 -13.83 -14.67 8.07
CA VAL A 38 -13.03 -14.39 6.90
C VAL A 38 -12.51 -12.96 6.94
N VAL A 39 -11.30 -12.74 6.41
CA VAL A 39 -10.70 -11.43 6.13
C VAL A 39 -10.26 -11.38 4.67
N PHE A 40 -10.59 -10.31 3.98
CA PHE A 40 -10.19 -10.07 2.60
C PHE A 40 -8.98 -9.12 2.57
N LEU A 41 -7.90 -9.56 1.95
CA LEU A 41 -6.65 -8.84 1.80
C LEU A 41 -6.49 -8.43 0.34
N PHE A 42 -6.43 -7.14 0.07
CA PHE A 42 -6.31 -6.60 -1.28
C PHE A 42 -4.95 -5.93 -1.48
N ASP A 43 -4.22 -6.33 -2.50
CA ASP A 43 -3.14 -5.53 -3.03
C ASP A 43 -3.67 -4.27 -3.72
N VAL A 44 -2.80 -3.29 -3.96
CA VAL A 44 -3.17 -2.00 -4.57
C VAL A 44 -2.72 -1.93 -6.03
N ASP A 45 -1.40 -2.05 -6.26
CA ASP A 45 -0.78 -1.73 -7.55
C ASP A 45 -1.05 -2.81 -8.57
N ASN A 46 -1.73 -2.45 -9.67
CA ASN A 46 -2.25 -3.34 -10.71
C ASN A 46 -3.30 -4.37 -10.25
N THR A 47 -3.73 -4.28 -9.00
CA THR A 47 -4.87 -5.05 -8.47
C THR A 47 -6.12 -4.19 -8.35
N LEU A 48 -6.09 -3.10 -7.58
CA LEU A 48 -7.17 -2.12 -7.45
C LEU A 48 -6.91 -0.86 -8.27
N LEU A 49 -5.65 -0.52 -8.52
CA LEU A 49 -5.21 0.70 -9.16
C LEU A 49 -4.23 0.40 -10.31
N ASP A 50 -4.47 0.98 -11.49
CA ASP A 50 -3.63 0.87 -12.69
C ASP A 50 -2.31 1.63 -12.48
N ASN A 51 -1.36 0.97 -11.81
CA ASN A 51 -0.04 1.54 -11.53
C ASN A 51 0.82 1.66 -12.79
N ASP A 52 0.60 0.82 -13.80
CA ASP A 52 1.27 0.92 -15.09
C ASP A 52 0.95 2.26 -15.76
N ARG A 53 -0.30 2.71 -15.63
CA ARG A 53 -0.71 4.01 -16.13
C ARG A 53 -0.12 5.15 -15.32
N VAL A 54 0.01 5.01 -14.00
CA VAL A 54 0.71 5.99 -13.14
C VAL A 54 2.16 6.16 -13.62
N ILE A 55 2.86 5.06 -13.84
CA ILE A 55 4.27 5.07 -14.34
C ILE A 55 4.35 5.72 -15.72
N ALA A 56 3.43 5.38 -16.63
CA ALA A 56 3.39 5.99 -17.96
C ALA A 56 3.14 7.51 -17.90
N ASP A 57 2.28 7.97 -17.00
CA ASP A 57 2.02 9.39 -16.78
C ASP A 57 3.22 10.10 -16.16
N LEU A 58 3.89 9.47 -15.19
CA LEU A 58 5.14 9.96 -14.63
C LEU A 58 6.22 10.12 -15.72
N ARG A 59 6.42 9.10 -16.55
CA ARG A 59 7.41 9.16 -17.64
C ARG A 59 7.09 10.33 -18.59
N ARG A 60 5.84 10.51 -19.00
CA ARG A 60 5.44 11.63 -19.85
C ARG A 60 5.69 12.99 -19.18
N TYR A 61 5.40 13.08 -17.90
CA TYR A 61 5.66 14.28 -17.11
C TYR A 61 7.15 14.60 -17.06
N LEU A 62 7.99 13.62 -16.74
CA LEU A 62 9.44 13.77 -16.66
C LEU A 62 10.04 14.17 -18.00
N VAL A 63 9.62 13.53 -19.12
CA VAL A 63 10.11 13.90 -20.46
C VAL A 63 9.79 15.38 -20.77
N ARG A 64 8.62 15.87 -20.38
CA ARG A 64 8.25 17.27 -20.59
C ARG A 64 9.07 18.23 -19.72
N GLU A 65 9.32 17.89 -18.47
CA GLU A 65 10.00 18.78 -17.51
C GLU A 65 11.53 18.69 -17.58
N LEU A 66 12.07 17.47 -17.75
CA LEU A 66 13.52 17.20 -17.66
C LEU A 66 14.15 16.89 -19.02
N GLY A 67 13.34 16.55 -20.03
CA GLY A 67 13.82 15.98 -21.29
C GLY A 67 14.07 14.46 -21.21
N ALA A 68 14.24 13.84 -22.40
CA ALA A 68 14.33 12.38 -22.52
C ALA A 68 15.53 11.78 -21.76
N GLU A 69 16.72 12.34 -21.96
CA GLU A 69 17.98 11.84 -21.37
C GLU A 69 17.91 11.78 -19.83
N ARG A 70 17.45 12.84 -19.18
CA ARG A 70 17.33 12.90 -17.71
C ARG A 70 16.20 12.04 -17.19
N THR A 71 15.15 11.85 -17.98
CA THR A 71 14.08 10.91 -17.66
C THR A 71 14.62 9.47 -17.62
N ASP A 72 15.42 9.08 -18.60
CA ASP A 72 16.01 7.74 -18.62
C ASP A 72 16.95 7.55 -17.44
N GLN A 73 17.77 8.55 -17.09
CA GLN A 73 18.61 8.51 -15.89
C GLN A 73 17.80 8.39 -14.59
N TYR A 74 16.65 9.07 -14.48
CA TYR A 74 15.77 8.88 -13.33
C TYR A 74 15.27 7.43 -13.23
N PHE A 75 14.84 6.83 -14.35
CA PHE A 75 14.37 5.43 -14.34
C PHE A 75 15.50 4.42 -14.14
N GLU A 76 16.71 4.69 -14.58
CA GLU A 76 17.89 3.88 -14.24
C GLU A 76 18.16 3.90 -12.73
N LEU A 77 18.07 5.06 -12.08
CA LEU A 77 18.17 5.19 -10.63
C LEU A 77 17.04 4.46 -9.92
N PHE A 78 15.82 4.58 -10.44
CA PHE A 78 14.66 3.89 -9.91
C PHE A 78 14.84 2.36 -9.93
N GLU A 79 15.24 1.79 -11.07
CA GLU A 79 15.46 0.33 -11.19
C GLU A 79 16.65 -0.15 -10.34
N ARG A 80 17.68 0.66 -10.17
CA ARG A 80 18.79 0.35 -9.25
C ARG A 80 18.31 0.30 -7.80
N ASN A 81 17.61 1.33 -7.35
CA ASN A 81 17.04 1.36 -5.99
C ASN A 81 16.09 0.18 -5.77
N ARG A 82 15.25 -0.12 -6.75
CA ARG A 82 14.34 -1.25 -6.70
C ARG A 82 15.04 -2.59 -6.56
N ALA A 83 16.17 -2.79 -7.28
CA ALA A 83 16.96 -4.00 -7.17
C ALA A 83 17.65 -4.14 -5.80
N GLU A 84 18.07 -3.01 -5.20
CA GLU A 84 18.71 -2.98 -3.88
C GLU A 84 17.72 -3.12 -2.72
N LEU A 85 16.57 -2.43 -2.82
CA LEU A 85 15.57 -2.34 -1.73
C LEU A 85 14.50 -3.43 -1.81
N GLY A 86 14.28 -4.01 -2.99
CA GLY A 86 13.27 -5.04 -3.23
C GLY A 86 11.85 -4.51 -3.46
N TYR A 87 11.64 -3.19 -3.42
CA TYR A 87 10.35 -2.54 -3.70
C TYR A 87 10.50 -1.28 -4.57
N ALA A 88 9.39 -0.77 -5.09
CA ALA A 88 9.35 0.43 -5.93
C ALA A 88 9.39 1.70 -5.08
N ASP A 89 10.49 2.45 -5.11
CA ASP A 89 10.69 3.70 -4.38
C ASP A 89 10.86 4.88 -5.35
N TYR A 90 9.76 5.52 -5.71
CA TYR A 90 9.74 6.66 -6.63
C TYR A 90 10.35 7.93 -6.01
N LEU A 91 10.14 8.14 -4.72
CA LEU A 91 10.68 9.32 -4.01
C LEU A 91 12.17 9.14 -3.72
N GLY A 92 12.61 7.94 -3.37
CA GLY A 92 14.04 7.61 -3.24
C GLY A 92 14.77 7.74 -4.55
N ALA A 93 14.18 7.34 -5.68
CA ALA A 93 14.73 7.57 -7.01
C ALA A 93 14.88 9.07 -7.32
N LEU A 94 13.88 9.90 -6.93
CA LEU A 94 13.97 11.35 -7.06
C LEU A 94 15.06 11.92 -6.16
N GLN A 95 15.23 11.40 -4.96
CA GLN A 95 16.32 11.82 -4.07
C GLN A 95 17.69 11.43 -4.63
N SER A 96 17.83 10.24 -5.21
CA SER A 96 19.04 9.80 -5.91
C SER A 96 19.33 10.68 -7.13
N TYR A 97 18.29 11.01 -7.90
CA TYR A 97 18.41 11.97 -9.01
C TYR A 97 18.91 13.34 -8.53
N ARG A 98 18.36 13.87 -7.44
CA ARG A 98 18.79 15.14 -6.85
C ARG A 98 20.26 15.14 -6.44
N VAL A 99 20.80 14.01 -5.99
CA VAL A 99 22.23 13.88 -5.66
C VAL A 99 23.08 14.05 -6.94
N CYS A 100 22.66 13.48 -8.07
CA CYS A 100 23.33 13.64 -9.34
C CYS A 100 23.18 15.06 -9.94
N TYR A 101 22.02 15.69 -9.71
CA TYR A 101 21.64 16.99 -10.26
C TYR A 101 21.18 17.98 -9.17
N PRO A 102 22.08 18.42 -8.27
CA PRO A 102 21.70 19.15 -7.05
C PRO A 102 21.11 20.55 -7.30
N ARG A 103 21.27 21.08 -8.52
CA ARG A 103 20.77 22.41 -8.91
C ARG A 103 19.64 22.36 -9.93
N ASP A 104 19.07 21.18 -10.19
CA ASP A 104 17.95 21.08 -11.12
C ASP A 104 16.70 21.71 -10.50
N PRO A 105 16.16 22.78 -11.09
CA PRO A 105 15.01 23.50 -10.53
C PRO A 105 13.71 22.70 -10.61
N HIS A 106 13.65 21.62 -11.41
CA HIS A 106 12.45 20.83 -11.63
C HIS A 106 12.20 19.77 -10.55
N VAL A 107 13.18 19.49 -9.67
CA VAL A 107 13.05 18.45 -8.61
C VAL A 107 11.81 18.66 -7.74
N LEU A 108 11.53 19.91 -7.35
CA LEU A 108 10.34 20.23 -6.54
C LEU A 108 9.03 20.00 -7.30
N ALA A 109 9.00 20.30 -8.59
CA ALA A 109 7.83 20.07 -9.43
C ALA A 109 7.56 18.56 -9.61
N VAL A 110 8.61 17.75 -9.79
CA VAL A 110 8.51 16.28 -9.87
C VAL A 110 8.03 15.70 -8.55
N SER A 111 8.57 16.15 -7.42
CA SER A 111 8.11 15.75 -6.08
C SER A 111 6.61 16.07 -5.90
N SER A 112 6.21 17.29 -6.24
CA SER A 112 4.82 17.71 -6.16
C SER A 112 3.90 16.88 -7.07
N PHE A 113 4.33 16.56 -8.29
CA PHE A 113 3.60 15.68 -9.19
C PHE A 113 3.37 14.30 -8.55
N LEU A 114 4.40 13.68 -8.00
CA LEU A 114 4.31 12.36 -7.37
C LEU A 114 3.31 12.37 -6.21
N VAL A 115 3.51 13.27 -5.22
CA VAL A 115 2.68 13.27 -3.99
C VAL A 115 1.24 13.74 -4.22
N ASN A 116 1.00 14.53 -5.28
CA ASN A 116 -0.32 15.09 -5.58
C ASN A 116 -0.99 14.45 -6.81
N TYR A 117 -0.45 13.37 -7.33
CA TYR A 117 -1.03 12.65 -8.46
C TYR A 117 -2.50 12.28 -8.18
N PRO A 118 -3.40 12.39 -9.17
CA PRO A 118 -4.84 12.11 -9.01
C PRO A 118 -5.12 10.59 -9.07
N PHE A 119 -4.69 9.86 -8.05
CA PHE A 119 -4.77 8.39 -8.01
C PHE A 119 -6.18 7.84 -8.16
N ALA A 120 -7.22 8.56 -7.70
CA ALA A 120 -8.60 8.14 -7.87
C ALA A 120 -8.98 7.90 -9.35
N ASN A 121 -8.37 8.64 -10.28
CA ASN A 121 -8.60 8.48 -11.73
C ASN A 121 -7.88 7.25 -12.31
N ARG A 122 -7.19 6.50 -11.48
CA ARG A 122 -6.43 5.30 -11.87
C ARG A 122 -6.94 4.02 -11.22
N LEU A 123 -8.01 4.09 -10.45
CA LEU A 123 -8.69 2.87 -10.01
C LEU A 123 -9.20 2.09 -11.23
N PHE A 124 -9.01 0.78 -11.19
CA PHE A 124 -9.67 -0.06 -12.18
C PHE A 124 -11.19 -0.02 -12.00
N PRO A 125 -11.96 -0.15 -13.09
CA PRO A 125 -13.42 -0.23 -13.00
C PRO A 125 -13.85 -1.37 -12.06
N GLY A 126 -14.75 -1.07 -11.13
CA GLY A 126 -15.26 -2.03 -10.16
C GLY A 126 -14.40 -2.22 -8.90
N SER A 127 -13.27 -1.49 -8.74
CA SER A 127 -12.40 -1.66 -7.57
C SER A 127 -13.10 -1.31 -6.25
N LEU A 128 -13.81 -0.21 -6.18
CA LEU A 128 -14.56 0.17 -4.97
C LEU A 128 -15.76 -0.76 -4.73
N ASP A 129 -16.44 -1.15 -5.81
CA ASP A 129 -17.56 -2.10 -5.73
C ASP A 129 -17.10 -3.48 -5.23
N ALA A 130 -15.90 -3.94 -5.65
CA ALA A 130 -15.31 -5.19 -5.19
C ALA A 130 -14.97 -5.15 -3.69
N LEU A 131 -14.45 -4.02 -3.20
CA LEU A 131 -14.21 -3.81 -1.76
C LEU A 131 -15.51 -3.81 -0.96
N GLU A 132 -16.54 -3.09 -1.44
CA GLU A 132 -17.86 -3.07 -0.81
C GLU A 132 -18.50 -4.45 -0.81
N HIS A 133 -18.43 -5.17 -1.93
CA HIS A 133 -18.97 -6.53 -2.04
C HIS A 133 -18.30 -7.48 -1.06
N ALA A 134 -16.96 -7.52 -1.01
CA ALA A 134 -16.22 -8.34 -0.07
C ALA A 134 -16.51 -7.96 1.39
N GLY A 135 -16.69 -6.67 1.65
CA GLY A 135 -17.03 -6.13 2.98
C GLY A 135 -18.35 -6.67 3.57
N ARG A 136 -19.25 -7.19 2.74
CA ARG A 136 -20.49 -7.87 3.19
C ARG A 136 -20.25 -9.22 3.87
N PHE A 137 -19.10 -9.83 3.60
CA PHE A 137 -18.73 -11.15 4.13
C PHE A 137 -17.72 -11.08 5.27
N GLY A 138 -16.90 -10.03 5.33
CA GLY A 138 -15.90 -9.85 6.37
C GLY A 138 -15.05 -8.58 6.16
N PRO A 139 -14.19 -8.25 7.11
CA PRO A 139 -13.31 -7.08 6.99
C PRO A 139 -12.48 -7.11 5.70
N THR A 140 -12.45 -5.98 5.01
CA THR A 140 -11.54 -5.71 3.89
C THR A 140 -10.33 -4.93 4.39
N VAL A 141 -9.14 -5.33 3.98
CA VAL A 141 -7.86 -4.76 4.40
C VAL A 141 -6.99 -4.55 3.17
N ILE A 142 -6.38 -3.39 3.04
CA ILE A 142 -5.30 -3.19 2.07
C ILE A 142 -4.03 -3.85 2.64
N LEU A 143 -3.40 -4.69 1.83
CA LEU A 143 -2.12 -5.33 2.12
C LEU A 143 -1.18 -5.10 0.95
N SER A 144 -0.27 -4.14 1.08
CA SER A 144 0.56 -3.68 -0.04
C SER A 144 2.04 -3.60 0.31
N ASP A 145 2.90 -3.74 -0.70
CA ASP A 145 4.30 -3.38 -0.61
C ASP A 145 4.50 -1.91 -0.97
N GLY A 146 5.44 -1.23 -0.31
CA GLY A 146 5.77 0.14 -0.68
C GLY A 146 6.54 0.90 0.39
N ASP A 147 6.92 2.13 0.05
CA ASP A 147 7.55 3.05 0.96
C ASP A 147 6.55 3.72 1.93
N VAL A 148 7.07 4.37 2.97
CA VAL A 148 6.28 4.95 4.06
C VAL A 148 5.61 6.29 3.72
N VAL A 149 5.83 6.85 2.53
CA VAL A 149 5.29 8.15 2.12
C VAL A 149 4.39 8.03 0.90
N PHE A 150 4.90 7.46 -0.18
CA PHE A 150 4.21 7.44 -1.47
C PHE A 150 3.06 6.44 -1.48
N GLN A 151 3.27 5.22 -0.93
CA GLN A 151 2.23 4.20 -0.93
C GLN A 151 1.03 4.55 -0.02
N PRO A 152 1.22 5.03 1.25
CA PRO A 152 0.11 5.53 2.04
C PRO A 152 -0.64 6.68 1.35
N ARG A 153 0.11 7.60 0.73
CA ARG A 153 -0.48 8.74 0.00
C ARG A 153 -1.30 8.30 -1.21
N LYS A 154 -0.85 7.27 -1.93
CA LYS A 154 -1.59 6.65 -3.04
C LYS A 154 -2.90 6.06 -2.54
N VAL A 155 -2.86 5.27 -1.47
CA VAL A 155 -4.05 4.64 -0.86
C VAL A 155 -5.05 5.69 -0.38
N GLU A 156 -4.57 6.74 0.30
CA GLU A 156 -5.41 7.84 0.77
C GLU A 156 -6.07 8.59 -0.39
N ARG A 157 -5.28 9.06 -1.36
CA ARG A 157 -5.76 9.89 -2.46
C ARG A 157 -6.56 9.13 -3.54
N SER A 158 -6.51 7.83 -3.55
CA SER A 158 -7.37 7.01 -4.41
C SER A 158 -8.76 6.78 -3.83
N GLY A 159 -8.98 7.07 -2.54
CA GLY A 159 -10.23 6.76 -1.81
C GLY A 159 -10.24 5.35 -1.22
N LEU A 160 -9.21 4.53 -1.45
CA LEU A 160 -9.13 3.18 -0.92
C LEU A 160 -9.05 3.16 0.60
N PHE A 161 -8.39 4.16 1.21
CA PHE A 161 -8.26 4.29 2.67
C PHE A 161 -9.61 4.32 3.38
N ASP A 162 -10.54 5.13 2.86
CA ASP A 162 -11.89 5.23 3.42
C ASP A 162 -12.73 4.00 3.07
N ALA A 163 -12.58 3.46 1.84
CA ALA A 163 -13.32 2.27 1.39
C ALA A 163 -13.03 1.02 2.25
N VAL A 164 -11.83 0.91 2.83
CA VAL A 164 -11.48 -0.18 3.76
C VAL A 164 -11.55 0.26 5.23
N GLU A 165 -12.24 1.36 5.56
CA GLU A 165 -12.38 1.89 6.92
C GLU A 165 -11.02 2.01 7.65
N LYS A 166 -10.01 2.53 6.93
CA LYS A 166 -8.64 2.74 7.42
C LYS A 166 -7.83 1.47 7.72
N ARG A 167 -8.32 0.30 7.36
CA ARG A 167 -7.60 -0.97 7.54
C ARG A 167 -6.54 -1.12 6.45
N VAL A 168 -5.36 -0.56 6.68
CA VAL A 168 -4.25 -0.52 5.72
C VAL A 168 -2.98 -1.03 6.37
N LEU A 169 -2.33 -2.00 5.70
CA LEU A 169 -1.03 -2.54 6.02
C LEU A 169 -0.10 -2.32 4.83
N ILE A 170 1.02 -1.65 5.08
CA ILE A 170 2.06 -1.41 4.06
C ILE A 170 3.38 -1.92 4.62
N TYR A 171 4.04 -2.81 3.88
CA TYR A 171 5.30 -3.44 4.25
C TYR A 171 6.33 -3.28 3.13
N ILE A 172 7.57 -3.67 3.39
CA ILE A 172 8.60 -3.79 2.36
C ILE A 172 8.36 -5.08 1.57
N HIS A 173 8.09 -6.20 2.28
CA HIS A 173 7.80 -7.53 1.73
C HIS A 173 6.63 -8.14 2.50
N LYS A 174 5.42 -7.87 2.05
CA LYS A 174 4.18 -8.27 2.75
C LYS A 174 4.06 -9.78 2.98
N GLU A 175 4.63 -10.59 2.08
CA GLU A 175 4.64 -12.04 2.23
C GLU A 175 5.53 -12.56 3.39
N GLN A 176 6.36 -11.68 3.98
CA GLN A 176 7.21 -11.99 5.13
C GLN A 176 6.59 -11.53 6.45
N GLU A 177 5.51 -10.74 6.41
CA GLU A 177 4.90 -10.09 7.56
C GLU A 177 3.55 -10.73 7.97
N LEU A 178 3.35 -11.99 7.61
CA LEU A 178 2.07 -12.68 7.80
C LEU A 178 1.68 -12.83 9.27
N GLU A 179 2.64 -12.93 10.18
CA GLU A 179 2.39 -12.97 11.63
C GLU A 179 1.79 -11.64 12.12
N ASP A 180 2.27 -10.49 11.61
CA ASP A 180 1.71 -9.19 11.94
C ASP A 180 0.30 -9.03 11.35
N VAL A 181 0.07 -9.52 10.14
CA VAL A 181 -1.27 -9.55 9.52
C VAL A 181 -2.23 -10.35 10.39
N GLU A 182 -1.86 -11.57 10.81
CA GLU A 182 -2.70 -12.42 11.66
C GLU A 182 -2.97 -11.80 13.04
N ARG A 183 -2.00 -11.12 13.61
CA ARG A 183 -2.14 -10.44 14.91
C ARG A 183 -3.11 -9.27 14.82
N ARG A 184 -3.05 -8.47 13.74
CA ARG A 184 -3.91 -7.28 13.57
C ARG A 184 -5.30 -7.63 13.07
N PHE A 185 -5.41 -8.65 12.23
CA PHE A 185 -6.66 -9.09 11.60
C PHE A 185 -6.81 -10.60 11.72
N PRO A 186 -7.01 -11.15 12.95
CA PRO A 186 -7.13 -12.58 13.15
C PRO A 186 -8.37 -13.13 12.46
N ALA A 187 -8.20 -14.18 11.64
CA ALA A 187 -9.28 -14.81 10.91
C ALA A 187 -9.19 -16.35 10.92
N GLN A 188 -10.33 -17.00 10.69
CA GLN A 188 -10.36 -18.44 10.43
C GLN A 188 -9.87 -18.73 9.01
N HIS A 189 -10.22 -17.84 8.06
CA HIS A 189 -9.86 -17.93 6.66
C HIS A 189 -9.49 -16.55 6.10
N TYR A 190 -8.58 -16.53 5.12
CA TYR A 190 -8.19 -15.33 4.38
C TYR A 190 -8.51 -15.49 2.91
N VAL A 191 -8.86 -14.40 2.25
CA VAL A 191 -8.92 -14.31 0.79
C VAL A 191 -7.92 -13.24 0.38
N LEU A 192 -6.88 -13.60 -0.36
CA LEU A 192 -5.86 -12.68 -0.86
C LEU A 192 -6.02 -12.44 -2.36
N ILE A 193 -6.17 -11.18 -2.72
CA ILE A 193 -6.33 -10.70 -4.10
C ILE A 193 -5.07 -9.92 -4.47
N ASP A 194 -4.29 -10.41 -5.44
CA ASP A 194 -2.99 -9.85 -5.82
C ASP A 194 -2.66 -10.17 -7.28
N ASP A 195 -2.12 -9.21 -8.04
CA ASP A 195 -1.69 -9.39 -9.43
C ASP A 195 -0.35 -10.13 -9.58
N LYS A 196 0.36 -10.35 -8.45
CA LYS A 196 1.64 -11.06 -8.43
C LYS A 196 1.46 -12.50 -7.97
N ILE A 197 1.39 -13.42 -8.93
CA ILE A 197 1.25 -14.87 -8.66
C ILE A 197 2.33 -15.40 -7.69
N ARG A 198 3.54 -14.81 -7.69
CA ARG A 198 4.62 -15.12 -6.74
C ARG A 198 4.19 -14.89 -5.29
N ILE A 199 3.54 -13.77 -5.02
CA ILE A 199 3.05 -13.40 -3.69
C ILE A 199 1.93 -14.36 -3.26
N LEU A 200 0.96 -14.58 -4.14
CA LEU A 200 -0.12 -15.56 -3.89
C LEU A 200 0.43 -16.93 -3.53
N THR A 201 1.43 -17.40 -4.29
CA THR A 201 2.08 -18.70 -4.05
C THR A 201 2.80 -18.72 -2.70
N ALA A 202 3.58 -17.69 -2.37
CA ALA A 202 4.32 -17.62 -1.11
C ALA A 202 3.39 -17.62 0.10
N VAL A 203 2.32 -16.81 0.07
CA VAL A 203 1.34 -16.77 1.15
C VAL A 203 0.55 -18.08 1.25
N LYS A 204 0.20 -18.71 0.12
CA LYS A 204 -0.46 -20.02 0.10
C LYS A 204 0.39 -21.11 0.74
N GLN A 205 1.71 -21.10 0.55
CA GLN A 205 2.63 -22.02 1.20
C GLN A 205 2.61 -21.88 2.73
N CYS A 206 2.44 -20.67 3.26
CA CYS A 206 2.38 -20.42 4.70
C CYS A 206 1.01 -20.77 5.30
N TRP A 207 -0.07 -20.31 4.68
CA TRP A 207 -1.43 -20.42 5.25
C TRP A 207 -2.23 -21.64 4.77
N GLY A 208 -1.78 -22.31 3.71
CA GLY A 208 -2.36 -23.54 3.20
C GLY A 208 -3.87 -23.42 2.93
N ARG A 209 -4.65 -24.30 3.55
CA ARG A 209 -6.12 -24.32 3.40
C ARG A 209 -6.84 -23.12 4.04
N ARG A 210 -6.16 -22.34 4.84
CA ARG A 210 -6.71 -21.11 5.44
C ARG A 210 -6.69 -19.93 4.47
N LEU A 211 -6.24 -20.12 3.23
CA LEU A 211 -6.15 -19.08 2.22
C LEU A 211 -6.87 -19.47 0.94
N THR A 212 -7.71 -18.58 0.41
CA THR A 212 -8.11 -18.54 -1.00
C THR A 212 -7.29 -17.47 -1.71
N THR A 213 -6.62 -17.85 -2.80
CA THR A 213 -5.86 -16.93 -3.65
C THR A 213 -6.69 -16.53 -4.86
N VAL A 214 -6.82 -15.23 -5.11
CA VAL A 214 -7.50 -14.66 -6.28
C VAL A 214 -6.49 -13.87 -7.10
N PHE A 215 -6.36 -14.23 -8.37
CA PHE A 215 -5.40 -13.65 -9.30
C PHE A 215 -6.13 -12.82 -10.36
N PRO A 216 -6.22 -11.48 -10.22
CA PRO A 216 -6.72 -10.63 -11.29
C PRO A 216 -5.66 -10.50 -12.40
N ARG A 217 -6.04 -10.83 -13.63
CA ARG A 217 -5.14 -10.78 -14.80
C ARG A 217 -5.01 -9.35 -15.34
N GLN A 218 -4.63 -8.44 -14.48
CA GLN A 218 -4.46 -7.02 -14.75
C GLN A 218 -2.99 -6.60 -14.61
N GLY A 219 -2.61 -5.52 -15.31
CA GLY A 219 -1.25 -5.01 -15.26
C GLY A 219 -0.20 -5.92 -15.91
N HIS A 220 1.03 -5.45 -15.90
CA HIS A 220 2.14 -6.11 -16.61
C HIS A 220 2.59 -7.42 -15.94
N TYR A 221 2.46 -7.55 -14.61
CA TYR A 221 2.87 -8.78 -13.91
C TYR A 221 1.98 -9.96 -14.28
N ALA A 222 0.68 -9.74 -14.49
CA ALA A 222 -0.25 -10.81 -14.86
C ALA A 222 0.02 -11.40 -16.26
N SER A 223 0.63 -10.63 -17.14
CA SER A 223 1.02 -11.06 -18.49
C SER A 223 2.49 -11.48 -18.62
N ALA A 224 3.26 -11.41 -17.53
CA ALA A 224 4.68 -11.75 -17.55
C ALA A 224 4.92 -13.25 -17.75
N PRO A 225 5.95 -13.66 -18.52
CA PRO A 225 6.26 -15.09 -18.76
C PRO A 225 6.51 -15.88 -17.47
N GLU A 226 6.94 -15.20 -16.42
CA GLU A 226 7.21 -15.77 -15.11
C GLU A 226 5.98 -16.36 -14.42
N VAL A 227 4.77 -15.92 -14.77
CA VAL A 227 3.49 -16.45 -14.25
C VAL A 227 3.41 -17.97 -14.43
N GLN A 228 3.89 -18.49 -15.56
CA GLN A 228 3.87 -19.91 -15.88
C GLN A 228 4.79 -20.78 -14.98
N ARG A 229 5.69 -20.16 -14.20
CA ARG A 229 6.61 -20.87 -13.30
C ARG A 229 5.99 -21.16 -11.93
N TYR A 230 4.83 -20.59 -11.64
CA TYR A 230 4.14 -20.73 -10.36
C TYR A 230 2.87 -21.60 -10.51
N PRO A 231 2.43 -22.26 -9.43
CA PRO A 231 1.13 -22.89 -9.40
C PRO A 231 0.02 -21.89 -9.73
N ALA A 232 -1.05 -22.37 -10.34
CA ALA A 232 -2.23 -21.53 -10.54
C ALA A 232 -2.81 -21.07 -9.21
N ALA A 233 -3.35 -19.85 -9.18
CA ALA A 233 -4.16 -19.40 -8.04
C ALA A 233 -5.46 -20.23 -7.95
N ASP A 234 -6.07 -20.26 -6.77
CA ASP A 234 -7.34 -20.97 -6.55
C ASP A 234 -8.46 -20.41 -7.47
N LEU A 235 -8.42 -19.09 -7.71
CA LEU A 235 -9.33 -18.41 -8.64
C LEU A 235 -8.52 -17.41 -9.49
N ALA A 236 -8.80 -17.37 -10.79
CA ALA A 236 -8.31 -16.33 -11.70
C ALA A 236 -9.50 -15.57 -12.29
N ILE A 237 -9.40 -14.24 -12.30
CA ILE A 237 -10.39 -13.32 -12.88
C ILE A 237 -9.71 -12.40 -13.88
N GLU A 238 -10.40 -11.97 -14.93
CA GLU A 238 -9.79 -11.06 -15.91
C GLU A 238 -9.70 -9.62 -15.41
N ARG A 239 -10.66 -9.20 -14.57
CA ARG A 239 -10.74 -7.86 -14.00
C ARG A 239 -11.24 -7.91 -12.56
N ILE A 240 -10.77 -7.00 -11.75
CA ILE A 240 -11.16 -6.93 -10.33
C ILE A 240 -12.69 -6.84 -10.13
N GLY A 241 -13.41 -6.17 -11.03
CA GLY A 241 -14.87 -6.08 -10.97
C GLY A 241 -15.59 -7.43 -11.10
N GLU A 242 -14.95 -8.45 -11.66
CA GLU A 242 -15.54 -9.81 -11.75
C GLU A 242 -15.60 -10.49 -10.37
N LEU A 243 -14.96 -9.95 -9.35
CA LEU A 243 -15.09 -10.44 -7.97
C LEU A 243 -16.55 -10.34 -7.47
N LEU A 244 -17.34 -9.43 -8.03
CA LEU A 244 -18.76 -9.30 -7.72
C LEU A 244 -19.60 -10.52 -8.09
N ASP A 245 -19.12 -11.35 -9.02
CA ASP A 245 -19.82 -12.57 -9.47
C ASP A 245 -19.63 -13.75 -8.49
N TYR A 246 -18.79 -13.59 -7.48
CA TYR A 246 -18.45 -14.63 -6.51
C TYR A 246 -18.98 -14.28 -5.12
N ASP A 247 -19.76 -15.18 -4.54
CA ASP A 247 -20.12 -15.14 -3.13
C ASP A 247 -19.07 -15.84 -2.25
N LEU A 248 -19.20 -15.73 -0.92
CA LEU A 248 -18.26 -16.38 0.01
C LEU A 248 -18.19 -17.90 -0.16
N PRO A 249 -19.30 -18.65 -0.31
CA PRO A 249 -19.25 -20.08 -0.60
C PRO A 249 -18.43 -20.43 -1.85
N ALA A 250 -18.60 -19.71 -2.95
CA ALA A 250 -17.85 -19.94 -4.18
C ALA A 250 -16.35 -19.69 -3.98
N LEU A 251 -15.96 -18.62 -3.30
CA LEU A 251 -14.56 -18.32 -2.94
C LEU A 251 -13.97 -19.40 -2.04
N MET A 252 -14.71 -19.90 -1.06
CA MET A 252 -14.26 -20.96 -0.17
C MET A 252 -14.11 -22.30 -0.85
N GLN A 253 -14.97 -22.60 -1.85
CA GLN A 253 -14.88 -23.83 -2.64
C GLN A 253 -13.67 -23.81 -3.57
N ALA A 254 -13.32 -22.66 -4.13
CA ALA A 254 -12.15 -22.52 -5.00
C ALA A 254 -10.84 -22.91 -4.30
N ALA A 255 -10.74 -22.72 -2.98
CA ALA A 255 -9.56 -23.08 -2.17
C ALA A 255 -9.44 -24.58 -1.86
N GLN A 256 -10.43 -25.39 -2.21
CA GLN A 256 -10.40 -26.85 -1.98
C GLN A 256 -9.68 -27.55 -3.13
N PRO A 257 -8.73 -28.47 -2.86
CA PRO A 257 -8.03 -29.21 -3.89
C PRO A 257 -8.94 -30.20 -4.62
#